data_8fbc9bb776daccbc35a907eb6ee5a318
#
_entry.id   8fbc9bb776daccbc35a907eb6ee5a318
#
_cell.length_a   1.000
_cell.length_b   1.000
_cell.length_c   1.000
_cell.angle_alpha   90.00
_cell.angle_beta   90.00
_cell.angle_gamma   90.00
#
_symmetry.space_group_name_H-M   'P 1'
#
loop_
_entity.id
_entity.type
_entity.pdbx_description
1 polymer ?
#
loop_
_entity_poly.entity_id
_entity_poly.type
_entity_poly.pdbx_seq_one_letter_code
_entity_poly.pdbx_strand_id
1 'polypeptide(L)'
;MEIKLLVDGGAMKPGPALSQKMGPLGMNMGKIISDINKATQEFSGMKVPVVLDINTKTKTYNVIVSTPPVSALLKKEISLEKGSPEPNNIKTGNIPIEYAIKVAKIKEKDMNVNDLKKAVSAVLGTCVSLGLLVESKDPREIIREVEKGDYDDMIKKGMEKPSQEKLDKLSKEFEKVKKAQDSYIKSLEAKKEAKTAAGAAAAQAERAAPVAAPEAAPAKKEEKKKK
;
A
#
# COMPACT_ATOMS: atom_id res chain seq x y z
N MET A 1 -15.96 23.61 0.74
CA MET A 1 -14.93 23.07 1.67
C MET A 1 -14.73 21.61 1.30
N GLU A 2 -13.52 21.23 0.94
CA GLU A 2 -13.19 19.83 0.58
C GLU A 2 -12.69 19.06 1.79
N ILE A 3 -13.22 17.87 2.02
CA ILE A 3 -12.75 16.93 3.03
C ILE A 3 -12.37 15.64 2.35
N LYS A 4 -11.08 15.31 2.36
CA LYS A 4 -10.55 14.04 1.82
C LYS A 4 -10.54 13.00 2.92
N LEU A 5 -11.13 11.84 2.65
CA LEU A 5 -11.28 10.72 3.58
C LEU A 5 -10.84 9.43 2.90
N LEU A 6 -10.27 8.53 3.67
CA LEU A 6 -10.03 7.15 3.24
C LEU A 6 -11.02 6.28 4.03
N VAL A 7 -11.96 5.67 3.32
CA VAL A 7 -13.07 4.91 3.91
C VAL A 7 -13.02 3.44 3.51
N ASP A 8 -13.55 2.57 4.34
CA ASP A 8 -13.76 1.17 3.97
C ASP A 8 -15.00 1.08 3.07
N GLY A 9 -14.81 0.57 1.85
CA GLY A 9 -15.88 0.49 0.85
C GLY A 9 -17.09 -0.28 1.34
N GLY A 10 -18.28 0.33 1.21
CA GLY A 10 -19.57 -0.25 1.59
C GLY A 10 -19.84 -0.40 3.09
N ALA A 11 -18.85 -0.16 3.96
CA ALA A 11 -18.95 -0.37 5.41
C ALA A 11 -18.33 0.77 6.23
N MET A 12 -18.45 2.00 5.74
CA MET A 12 -17.92 3.17 6.45
C MET A 12 -18.62 3.34 7.80
N LYS A 13 -17.82 3.48 8.85
CA LYS A 13 -18.28 3.85 10.20
C LYS A 13 -17.99 5.34 10.46
N PRO A 14 -18.80 6.00 11.30
CA PRO A 14 -18.54 7.39 11.68
C PRO A 14 -17.18 7.47 12.40
N GLY A 15 -16.19 8.04 11.75
CA GLY A 15 -14.88 8.27 12.31
C GLY A 15 -14.75 9.62 13.02
N PRO A 16 -13.83 9.77 13.99
CA PRO A 16 -13.64 11.03 14.73
C PRO A 16 -13.29 12.20 13.81
N ALA A 17 -12.55 11.96 12.75
CA ALA A 17 -12.16 12.98 11.77
C ALA A 17 -13.37 13.60 11.04
N LEU A 18 -14.37 12.78 10.72
CA LEU A 18 -15.61 13.23 10.09
C LEU A 18 -16.47 14.00 11.10
N SER A 19 -16.62 13.46 12.31
CA SER A 19 -17.42 14.08 13.38
C SER A 19 -16.89 15.45 13.78
N GLN A 20 -15.58 15.61 13.91
CA GLN A 20 -14.94 16.88 14.23
C GLN A 20 -15.14 17.96 13.16
N LYS A 21 -15.05 17.57 11.89
CA LYS A 21 -15.19 18.52 10.77
C LYS A 21 -16.63 18.85 10.43
N MET A 22 -17.55 17.92 10.61
CA MET A 22 -18.95 18.07 10.23
C MET A 22 -19.89 18.43 11.38
N GLY A 23 -19.51 18.11 12.63
CA GLY A 23 -20.29 18.47 13.82
C GLY A 23 -20.65 19.95 13.89
N PRO A 24 -19.68 20.89 13.73
CA PRO A 24 -19.95 22.32 13.75
C PRO A 24 -20.86 22.80 12.61
N LEU A 25 -20.94 22.06 11.49
CA LEU A 25 -21.73 22.44 10.33
C LEU A 25 -23.22 22.07 10.46
N GLY A 26 -23.59 21.30 11.49
CA GLY A 26 -24.99 20.91 11.74
C GLY A 26 -25.60 20.06 10.64
N MET A 27 -24.78 19.28 9.92
CA MET A 27 -25.24 18.40 8.83
C MET A 27 -25.58 17.01 9.35
N ASN A 28 -26.51 16.33 8.64
CA ASN A 28 -26.92 14.98 9.01
C ASN A 28 -25.86 13.95 8.61
N MET A 29 -25.04 13.54 9.60
CA MET A 29 -23.98 12.55 9.43
C MET A 29 -24.48 11.20 8.91
N GLY A 30 -25.64 10.74 9.39
CA GLY A 30 -26.21 9.46 8.98
C GLY A 30 -26.52 9.39 7.48
N LYS A 31 -27.07 10.49 6.93
CA LYS A 31 -27.35 10.61 5.50
C LYS A 31 -26.05 10.53 4.67
N ILE A 32 -25.04 11.28 5.06
CA ILE A 32 -23.76 11.34 4.37
C ILE A 32 -23.07 9.97 4.38
N ILE A 33 -23.06 9.28 5.52
CA ILE A 33 -22.48 7.93 5.63
C ILE A 33 -23.26 6.93 4.75
N SER A 34 -24.59 7.03 4.73
CA SER A 34 -25.43 6.17 3.87
C SER A 34 -25.12 6.38 2.39
N ASP A 35 -24.98 7.64 1.96
CA ASP A 35 -24.69 7.96 0.56
C ASP A 35 -23.27 7.56 0.17
N ILE A 36 -22.28 7.73 1.05
CA ILE A 36 -20.91 7.22 0.84
C ILE A 36 -20.94 5.69 0.72
N ASN A 37 -21.62 4.98 1.60
CA ASN A 37 -21.70 3.52 1.57
C ASN A 37 -22.36 3.02 0.28
N LYS A 38 -23.42 3.68 -0.19
CA LYS A 38 -24.05 3.36 -1.48
C LYS A 38 -23.09 3.58 -2.65
N ALA A 39 -22.39 4.73 -2.66
CA ALA A 39 -21.46 5.09 -3.74
C ALA A 39 -20.20 4.22 -3.75
N THR A 40 -19.82 3.62 -2.62
CA THR A 40 -18.61 2.76 -2.49
C THR A 40 -18.93 1.27 -2.43
N GLN A 41 -20.16 0.85 -2.66
CA GLN A 41 -20.59 -0.55 -2.55
C GLN A 41 -19.86 -1.48 -3.51
N GLU A 42 -19.53 -1.00 -4.71
CA GLU A 42 -18.75 -1.77 -5.71
C GLU A 42 -17.35 -2.13 -5.23
N PHE A 43 -16.78 -1.32 -4.35
CA PHE A 43 -15.43 -1.48 -3.79
C PHE A 43 -15.43 -2.09 -2.38
N SER A 44 -16.43 -2.90 -2.06
CA SER A 44 -16.54 -3.54 -0.75
C SER A 44 -15.25 -4.31 -0.37
N GLY A 45 -14.81 -4.13 0.88
CA GLY A 45 -13.60 -4.75 1.43
C GLY A 45 -12.28 -4.06 1.06
N MET A 46 -12.32 -2.91 0.38
CA MET A 46 -11.12 -2.11 0.06
C MET A 46 -11.21 -0.71 0.65
N LYS A 47 -10.04 -0.11 0.87
CA LYS A 47 -9.97 1.30 1.26
C LYS A 47 -10.11 2.18 0.02
N VAL A 48 -11.13 3.03 0.03
CA VAL A 48 -11.51 3.92 -1.09
C VAL A 48 -11.29 5.36 -0.67
N PRO A 49 -10.57 6.17 -1.46
CA PRO A 49 -10.49 7.59 -1.22
C PRO A 49 -11.78 8.27 -1.67
N VAL A 50 -12.38 9.04 -0.76
CA VAL A 50 -13.61 9.80 -1.01
C VAL A 50 -13.33 11.27 -0.71
N VAL A 51 -13.75 12.13 -1.61
CA VAL A 51 -13.72 13.58 -1.45
C VAL A 51 -15.14 14.07 -1.23
N LEU A 52 -15.37 14.70 -0.08
CA LEU A 52 -16.62 15.36 0.24
C LEU A 52 -16.46 16.86 -0.02
N ASP A 53 -17.15 17.37 -1.00
CA ASP A 53 -17.25 18.81 -1.23
C ASP A 53 -18.52 19.35 -0.55
N ILE A 54 -18.30 20.22 0.44
CA ILE A 54 -19.34 20.75 1.33
C ILE A 54 -19.50 22.24 1.10
N ASN A 55 -20.72 22.62 0.77
CA ASN A 55 -21.10 24.02 0.75
C ASN A 55 -21.69 24.41 2.11
N THR A 56 -20.92 25.15 2.89
CA THR A 56 -21.30 25.57 4.25
C THR A 56 -22.47 26.56 4.29
N LYS A 57 -22.68 27.31 3.20
CA LYS A 57 -23.78 28.30 3.13
C LYS A 57 -25.13 27.64 2.87
N THR A 58 -25.14 26.69 1.94
CA THR A 58 -26.38 25.99 1.53
C THR A 58 -26.62 24.70 2.30
N LYS A 59 -25.64 24.23 3.11
CA LYS A 59 -25.67 22.96 3.82
C LYS A 59 -25.85 21.76 2.88
N THR A 60 -25.38 21.89 1.64
CA THR A 60 -25.38 20.82 0.64
C THR A 60 -24.00 20.19 0.56
N TYR A 61 -23.95 18.91 0.21
CA TYR A 61 -22.69 18.18 0.01
C TYR A 61 -22.73 17.41 -1.30
N ASN A 62 -21.57 17.22 -1.89
CA ASN A 62 -21.36 16.34 -3.03
C ASN A 62 -20.33 15.28 -2.65
N VAL A 63 -20.61 14.02 -3.01
CA VAL A 63 -19.71 12.87 -2.73
C VAL A 63 -19.02 12.50 -4.03
N ILE A 64 -17.70 12.69 -4.07
CA ILE A 64 -16.85 12.29 -5.19
C ILE A 64 -16.04 11.09 -4.73
N VAL A 65 -16.31 9.93 -5.32
CA VAL A 65 -15.60 8.68 -5.04
C VAL A 65 -14.51 8.52 -6.08
N SER A 66 -13.26 8.43 -5.62
CA SER A 66 -12.12 8.10 -6.49
C SER A 66 -11.90 6.60 -6.48
N THR A 67 -11.36 6.04 -7.56
CA THR A 67 -11.08 4.60 -7.62
C THR A 67 -10.00 4.21 -6.60
N PRO A 68 -10.07 2.99 -6.02
CA PRO A 68 -9.06 2.50 -5.08
C PRO A 68 -7.65 2.51 -5.67
N PRO A 69 -6.59 2.52 -4.85
CA PRO A 69 -5.23 2.43 -5.35
C PRO A 69 -4.99 1.10 -6.09
N VAL A 70 -4.18 1.13 -7.15
CA VAL A 70 -3.85 -0.05 -7.98
C VAL A 70 -3.39 -1.24 -7.13
N SER A 71 -2.57 -0.97 -6.11
CA SER A 71 -2.10 -2.00 -5.17
C SER A 71 -3.22 -2.72 -4.40
N ALA A 72 -4.32 -2.01 -4.06
CA ALA A 72 -5.46 -2.63 -3.39
C ALA A 72 -6.29 -3.48 -4.36
N LEU A 73 -6.48 -3.00 -5.59
CA LEU A 73 -7.17 -3.76 -6.64
C LEU A 73 -6.42 -5.05 -6.97
N LEU A 74 -5.10 -4.99 -7.22
CA LEU A 74 -4.28 -6.17 -7.47
C LEU A 74 -4.33 -7.17 -6.31
N LYS A 75 -4.20 -6.71 -5.08
CA LYS A 75 -4.27 -7.58 -3.90
C LYS A 75 -5.62 -8.27 -3.76
N LYS A 76 -6.72 -7.59 -4.10
CA LYS A 76 -8.06 -8.20 -4.09
C LYS A 76 -8.20 -9.31 -5.12
N GLU A 77 -7.71 -9.11 -6.36
CA GLU A 77 -7.80 -10.13 -7.43
C GLU A 77 -7.09 -11.45 -7.08
N ILE A 78 -6.03 -11.39 -6.26
CA ILE A 78 -5.27 -12.57 -5.83
C ILE A 78 -5.47 -12.93 -4.34
N SER A 79 -6.44 -12.29 -3.68
CA SER A 79 -6.75 -12.49 -2.26
C SER A 79 -5.53 -12.36 -1.33
N LEU A 80 -4.62 -11.42 -1.62
CA LEU A 80 -3.46 -11.12 -0.81
C LEU A 80 -3.74 -10.02 0.21
N GLU A 81 -3.40 -10.27 1.48
CA GLU A 81 -3.50 -9.25 2.52
C GLU A 81 -2.38 -8.22 2.44
N LYS A 82 -1.14 -8.68 2.24
CA LYS A 82 0.07 -7.84 2.28
C LYS A 82 0.97 -8.14 1.07
N GLY A 83 1.62 -7.10 0.55
CA GLY A 83 2.68 -7.23 -0.44
C GLY A 83 4.00 -7.68 0.20
N SER A 84 5.01 -7.94 -0.62
CA SER A 84 6.34 -8.35 -0.18
C SER A 84 7.05 -7.23 0.60
N PRO A 85 7.74 -7.54 1.70
CA PRO A 85 8.65 -6.60 2.36
C PRO A 85 9.91 -6.35 1.54
N GLU A 86 10.34 -7.32 0.72
CA GLU A 86 11.49 -7.24 -0.17
C GLU A 86 11.10 -7.69 -1.59
N PRO A 87 10.46 -6.82 -2.40
CA PRO A 87 9.85 -7.22 -3.67
C PRO A 87 10.83 -7.73 -4.72
N ASN A 88 12.11 -7.39 -4.61
CA ASN A 88 13.13 -7.89 -5.52
C ASN A 88 13.50 -9.35 -5.22
N ASN A 89 13.57 -9.73 -3.94
CA ASN A 89 14.06 -11.04 -3.49
C ASN A 89 12.93 -12.02 -3.19
N ILE A 90 11.83 -11.52 -2.61
CA ILE A 90 10.71 -12.34 -2.16
C ILE A 90 9.49 -12.02 -3.00
N LYS A 91 9.00 -13.01 -3.74
CA LYS A 91 7.76 -12.90 -4.50
C LYS A 91 6.59 -13.44 -3.67
N THR A 92 5.48 -12.71 -3.66
CA THR A 92 4.29 -13.04 -2.84
C THR A 92 3.16 -13.64 -3.62
N GLY A 93 3.17 -13.55 -4.94
CA GLY A 93 2.11 -14.09 -5.78
C GLY A 93 2.49 -14.13 -7.25
N ASN A 94 1.67 -14.82 -8.03
CA ASN A 94 1.78 -14.90 -9.49
C ASN A 94 0.41 -14.58 -10.08
N ILE A 95 0.35 -13.64 -10.99
CA ILE A 95 -0.90 -13.15 -11.60
C ILE A 95 -0.87 -13.34 -13.11
N PRO A 96 -2.01 -13.64 -13.72
CA PRO A 96 -2.16 -13.57 -15.17
C PRO A 96 -2.22 -12.11 -15.63
N ILE A 97 -1.77 -11.85 -16.86
CA ILE A 97 -1.77 -10.49 -17.43
C ILE A 97 -3.18 -9.90 -17.56
N GLU A 98 -4.21 -10.75 -17.69
CA GLU A 98 -5.62 -10.37 -17.78
C GLU A 98 -6.07 -9.57 -16.55
N TYR A 99 -5.58 -9.91 -15.35
CA TYR A 99 -5.87 -9.13 -14.15
C TYR A 99 -5.21 -7.75 -14.19
N ALA A 100 -4.02 -7.63 -14.74
CA ALA A 100 -3.39 -6.33 -14.94
C ALA A 100 -4.17 -5.47 -15.95
N ILE A 101 -4.69 -6.07 -17.02
CA ILE A 101 -5.54 -5.39 -18.02
C ILE A 101 -6.87 -4.94 -17.37
N LYS A 102 -7.51 -5.80 -16.58
CA LYS A 102 -8.73 -5.46 -15.84
C LYS A 102 -8.54 -4.27 -14.91
N VAL A 103 -7.47 -4.27 -14.12
CA VAL A 103 -7.15 -3.18 -13.19
C VAL A 103 -6.80 -1.90 -13.97
N ALA A 104 -6.07 -2.00 -15.07
CA ALA A 104 -5.75 -0.88 -15.94
C ALA A 104 -7.01 -0.19 -16.48
N LYS A 105 -8.00 -0.94 -16.94
CA LYS A 105 -9.29 -0.40 -17.42
C LYS A 105 -10.07 0.33 -16.32
N ILE A 106 -10.11 -0.25 -15.10
CA ILE A 106 -10.80 0.40 -13.95
C ILE A 106 -10.13 1.74 -13.65
N LYS A 107 -8.81 1.80 -13.80
CA LYS A 107 -8.00 2.97 -13.46
C LYS A 107 -7.76 3.95 -14.61
N GLU A 108 -8.05 3.57 -15.85
CA GLU A 108 -7.76 4.36 -17.05
C GLU A 108 -8.27 5.81 -16.93
N LYS A 109 -9.48 5.99 -16.41
CA LYS A 109 -10.11 7.31 -16.21
C LYS A 109 -9.37 8.21 -15.22
N ASP A 110 -8.72 7.62 -14.22
CA ASP A 110 -8.00 8.34 -13.16
C ASP A 110 -6.50 8.46 -13.45
N MET A 111 -6.00 7.68 -14.39
CA MET A 111 -4.60 7.73 -14.81
C MET A 111 -4.46 8.75 -15.95
N ASN A 112 -3.44 9.59 -15.87
CA ASN A 112 -3.15 10.56 -16.91
C ASN A 112 -2.38 9.88 -18.07
N VAL A 113 -3.03 8.90 -18.72
CA VAL A 113 -2.47 8.12 -19.85
C VAL A 113 -3.44 8.16 -21.02
N ASN A 114 -2.89 8.22 -22.23
CA ASN A 114 -3.69 8.30 -23.46
C ASN A 114 -4.05 6.91 -24.01
N ASP A 115 -3.28 5.87 -23.64
CA ASP A 115 -3.40 4.54 -24.21
C ASP A 115 -3.53 3.47 -23.10
N LEU A 116 -4.44 2.51 -23.28
CA LEU A 116 -4.60 1.38 -22.38
C LEU A 116 -3.28 0.58 -22.21
N LYS A 117 -2.46 0.50 -23.26
CA LYS A 117 -1.15 -0.13 -23.23
C LYS A 117 -0.22 0.50 -22.17
N LYS A 118 -0.17 1.84 -22.12
CA LYS A 118 0.60 2.59 -21.12
C LYS A 118 0.02 2.41 -19.71
N ALA A 119 -1.31 2.34 -19.61
CA ALA A 119 -1.97 2.05 -18.33
C ALA A 119 -1.58 0.66 -17.80
N VAL A 120 -1.57 -0.36 -18.66
CA VAL A 120 -1.12 -1.71 -18.30
C VAL A 120 0.34 -1.70 -17.85
N SER A 121 1.24 -1.02 -18.58
CA SER A 121 2.65 -0.91 -18.17
C SER A 121 2.81 -0.25 -16.80
N ALA A 122 2.02 0.78 -16.48
CA ALA A 122 2.03 1.41 -15.16
C ALA A 122 1.51 0.48 -14.05
N VAL A 123 0.47 -0.33 -14.34
CA VAL A 123 -0.03 -1.35 -13.41
C VAL A 123 1.02 -2.43 -13.16
N LEU A 124 1.71 -2.90 -14.21
CA LEU A 124 2.82 -3.85 -14.10
C LEU A 124 3.97 -3.29 -13.25
N GLY A 125 4.27 -1.99 -13.35
CA GLY A 125 5.21 -1.32 -12.44
C GLY A 125 4.79 -1.40 -10.96
N THR A 126 3.49 -1.38 -10.68
CA THR A 126 2.97 -1.62 -9.32
C THR A 126 3.14 -3.08 -8.90
N CYS A 127 3.02 -4.05 -9.81
CA CYS A 127 3.31 -5.46 -9.54
C CYS A 127 4.77 -5.67 -9.11
N VAL A 128 5.73 -4.97 -9.73
CA VAL A 128 7.14 -4.99 -9.29
C VAL A 128 7.27 -4.57 -7.84
N SER A 129 6.63 -3.47 -7.44
CA SER A 129 6.71 -2.94 -6.08
C SER A 129 5.98 -3.81 -5.04
N LEU A 130 4.98 -4.58 -5.44
CA LEU A 130 4.28 -5.55 -4.59
C LEU A 130 5.02 -6.88 -4.47
N GLY A 131 6.00 -7.15 -5.33
CA GLY A 131 6.68 -8.44 -5.41
C GLY A 131 5.81 -9.51 -6.06
N LEU A 132 5.01 -9.17 -7.05
CA LEU A 132 4.19 -10.11 -7.81
C LEU A 132 4.92 -10.53 -9.09
N LEU A 133 4.82 -11.81 -9.44
CA LEU A 133 5.17 -12.30 -10.76
C LEU A 133 3.97 -12.13 -11.70
N VAL A 134 4.23 -11.97 -12.98
CA VAL A 134 3.21 -11.95 -14.04
C VAL A 134 3.57 -13.03 -15.05
N GLU A 135 2.67 -13.95 -15.33
CA GLU A 135 2.93 -15.12 -16.22
C GLU A 135 4.21 -15.89 -15.82
N SER A 136 4.46 -16.00 -14.49
CA SER A 136 5.67 -16.65 -13.94
C SER A 136 6.99 -15.96 -14.28
N LYS A 137 6.94 -14.77 -14.90
CA LYS A 137 8.10 -13.92 -15.25
C LYS A 137 8.17 -12.69 -14.34
N ASP A 138 9.32 -12.02 -14.34
CA ASP A 138 9.43 -10.71 -13.68
C ASP A 138 8.57 -9.68 -14.43
N PRO A 139 7.76 -8.87 -13.76
CA PRO A 139 6.94 -7.85 -14.43
C PRO A 139 7.74 -6.87 -15.30
N ARG A 140 9.02 -6.67 -15.02
CA ARG A 140 9.91 -5.82 -15.83
C ARG A 140 10.15 -6.39 -17.23
N GLU A 141 10.17 -7.73 -17.36
CA GLU A 141 10.29 -8.41 -18.65
C GLU A 141 8.98 -8.28 -19.44
N ILE A 142 7.87 -8.51 -18.75
CA ILE A 142 6.53 -8.35 -19.35
C ILE A 142 6.28 -6.92 -19.82
N ILE A 143 6.76 -5.88 -19.10
CA ILE A 143 6.67 -4.49 -19.56
C ILE A 143 7.36 -4.32 -20.91
N ARG A 144 8.56 -4.91 -21.09
CA ARG A 144 9.28 -4.85 -22.36
C ARG A 144 8.57 -5.62 -23.49
N GLU A 145 7.96 -6.78 -23.16
CA GLU A 145 7.14 -7.56 -24.10
C GLU A 145 5.88 -6.77 -24.51
N VAL A 146 5.22 -6.12 -23.56
CA VAL A 146 4.08 -5.21 -23.82
C VAL A 146 4.50 -4.05 -24.72
N GLU A 147 5.65 -3.42 -24.47
CA GLU A 147 6.16 -2.34 -25.31
C GLU A 147 6.44 -2.79 -26.75
N LYS A 148 6.96 -4.02 -26.92
CA LYS A 148 7.19 -4.63 -28.25
C LYS A 148 5.89 -4.96 -28.99
N GLY A 149 4.78 -5.14 -28.28
CA GLY A 149 3.47 -5.41 -28.85
C GLY A 149 2.98 -6.86 -28.76
N ASP A 150 3.70 -7.72 -28.04
CA ASP A 150 3.37 -9.16 -27.93
C ASP A 150 1.98 -9.39 -27.33
N TYR A 151 1.48 -8.46 -26.53
CA TYR A 151 0.17 -8.51 -25.87
C TYR A 151 -0.88 -7.54 -26.44
N ASP A 152 -0.59 -6.87 -27.56
CA ASP A 152 -1.47 -5.85 -28.13
C ASP A 152 -2.87 -6.39 -28.45
N ASP A 153 -2.99 -7.64 -28.94
CA ASP A 153 -4.28 -8.27 -29.25
C ASP A 153 -5.10 -8.53 -28.00
N MET A 154 -4.47 -8.94 -26.90
CA MET A 154 -5.14 -9.18 -25.62
C MET A 154 -5.60 -7.86 -24.98
N ILE A 155 -4.77 -6.84 -25.08
CA ILE A 155 -5.07 -5.50 -24.57
C ILE A 155 -6.22 -4.87 -25.36
N LYS A 156 -6.19 -4.93 -26.71
CA LYS A 156 -7.27 -4.40 -27.58
C LYS A 156 -8.59 -5.14 -27.37
N LYS A 157 -8.56 -6.47 -27.24
CA LYS A 157 -9.76 -7.28 -26.93
C LYS A 157 -10.23 -7.06 -25.52
N GLY A 158 -9.37 -6.49 -24.65
CA GLY A 158 -9.69 -6.21 -23.27
C GLY A 158 -10.07 -7.47 -22.48
N MET A 159 -9.31 -8.54 -22.65
CA MET A 159 -9.55 -9.78 -21.93
C MET A 159 -9.37 -9.58 -20.42
N GLU A 160 -10.46 -9.72 -19.67
CA GLU A 160 -10.48 -9.48 -18.22
C GLU A 160 -10.49 -10.75 -17.39
N LYS A 161 -10.84 -11.89 -18.01
CA LYS A 161 -10.97 -13.14 -17.29
C LYS A 161 -9.94 -14.15 -17.82
N PRO A 162 -9.02 -14.60 -16.96
CA PRO A 162 -8.13 -15.70 -17.29
C PRO A 162 -8.90 -17.03 -17.37
N SER A 163 -8.38 -18.00 -18.11
CA SER A 163 -8.91 -19.35 -18.08
C SER A 163 -8.54 -20.04 -16.76
N GLN A 164 -9.42 -20.88 -16.23
CA GLN A 164 -9.18 -21.65 -15.00
C GLN A 164 -7.89 -22.48 -15.07
N GLU A 165 -7.66 -23.14 -16.21
CA GLU A 165 -6.44 -23.92 -16.45
C GLU A 165 -5.16 -23.11 -16.36
N LYS A 166 -5.22 -21.81 -16.76
CA LYS A 166 -4.11 -20.88 -16.66
C LYS A 166 -3.81 -20.52 -15.21
N LEU A 167 -4.86 -20.28 -14.42
CA LEU A 167 -4.71 -20.01 -12.98
C LEU A 167 -4.09 -21.20 -12.24
N ASP A 168 -4.51 -22.44 -12.55
CA ASP A 168 -3.98 -23.65 -11.93
C ASP A 168 -2.50 -23.89 -12.29
N LYS A 169 -2.11 -23.56 -13.52
CA LYS A 169 -0.70 -23.63 -13.94
C LYS A 169 0.15 -22.62 -13.21
N LEU A 170 -0.31 -21.35 -13.16
CA LEU A 170 0.41 -20.27 -12.50
C LEU A 170 0.56 -20.51 -10.99
N SER A 171 -0.45 -21.10 -10.34
CA SER A 171 -0.37 -21.45 -8.91
C SER A 171 0.66 -22.54 -8.65
N LYS A 172 0.71 -23.60 -9.48
CA LYS A 172 1.71 -24.68 -9.37
C LYS A 172 3.14 -24.18 -9.61
N GLU A 173 3.31 -23.28 -10.57
CA GLU A 173 4.62 -22.68 -10.83
C GLU A 173 5.05 -21.76 -9.68
N PHE A 174 4.12 -21.01 -9.11
CA PHE A 174 4.40 -20.17 -7.94
C PHE A 174 4.79 -20.98 -6.71
N GLU A 175 4.18 -22.16 -6.48
CA GLU A 175 4.58 -23.04 -5.38
C GLU A 175 6.03 -23.50 -5.48
N LYS A 176 6.54 -23.74 -6.69
CA LYS A 176 7.95 -24.06 -6.91
C LYS A 176 8.87 -22.89 -6.53
N VAL A 177 8.47 -21.68 -6.94
CA VAL A 177 9.20 -20.46 -6.58
C VAL A 177 9.18 -20.22 -5.07
N LYS A 178 8.03 -20.44 -4.43
CA LYS A 178 7.86 -20.29 -2.99
C LYS A 178 8.78 -21.23 -2.21
N LYS A 179 8.84 -22.52 -2.59
CA LYS A 179 9.75 -23.49 -1.97
C LYS A 179 11.23 -23.10 -2.10
N ALA A 180 11.62 -22.54 -3.24
CA ALA A 180 12.98 -22.03 -3.42
C ALA A 180 13.28 -20.79 -2.55
N GLN A 181 12.27 -19.97 -2.27
CA GLN A 181 12.40 -18.76 -1.44
C GLN A 181 12.35 -19.05 0.06
N ASP A 182 11.72 -20.13 0.51
CA ASP A 182 11.60 -20.48 1.93
C ASP A 182 12.96 -20.62 2.61
N SER A 183 13.97 -21.13 1.93
CA SER A 183 15.35 -21.20 2.44
C SER A 183 15.97 -19.81 2.63
N TYR A 184 15.69 -18.89 1.72
CA TYR A 184 16.16 -17.50 1.80
C TYR A 184 15.43 -16.73 2.91
N ILE A 185 14.13 -16.91 3.05
CA ILE A 185 13.31 -16.28 4.11
C ILE A 185 13.82 -16.71 5.48
N LYS A 186 14.05 -18.01 5.72
CA LYS A 186 14.63 -18.52 6.96
C LYS A 186 15.99 -17.90 7.27
N SER A 187 16.83 -17.69 6.26
CA SER A 187 18.13 -17.03 6.44
C SER A 187 18.01 -15.55 6.81
N LEU A 188 16.97 -14.86 6.30
CA LEU A 188 16.70 -13.46 6.63
C LEU A 188 16.10 -13.30 8.04
N GLU A 189 15.22 -14.20 8.44
CA GLU A 189 14.66 -14.22 9.79
C GLU A 189 15.75 -14.46 10.83
N ALA A 190 16.63 -15.44 10.60
CA ALA A 190 17.79 -15.69 11.46
C ALA A 190 18.72 -14.46 11.55
N LYS A 191 18.94 -13.74 10.44
CA LYS A 191 19.73 -12.50 10.45
C LYS A 191 19.02 -11.34 11.17
N LYS A 192 17.69 -11.26 11.11
CA LYS A 192 16.93 -10.25 11.85
C LYS A 192 16.92 -10.53 13.34
N GLU A 193 16.75 -11.78 13.75
CA GLU A 193 16.84 -12.20 15.14
C GLU A 193 18.24 -11.95 15.74
N ALA A 194 19.31 -12.26 14.97
CA ALA A 194 20.67 -11.96 15.37
C ALA A 194 20.92 -10.44 15.52
N LYS A 195 20.37 -9.61 14.63
CA LYS A 195 20.48 -8.14 14.74
C LYS A 195 19.68 -7.57 15.91
N THR A 196 18.49 -8.10 16.19
CA THR A 196 17.70 -7.66 17.36
C THR A 196 18.34 -8.10 18.65
N ALA A 197 18.93 -9.30 18.72
CA ALA A 197 19.68 -9.78 19.88
C ALA A 197 20.96 -8.95 20.10
N ALA A 198 21.72 -8.63 19.04
CA ALA A 198 22.89 -7.77 19.13
C ALA A 198 22.54 -6.32 19.55
N GLY A 199 21.43 -5.77 19.04
CA GLY A 199 20.93 -4.45 19.45
C GLY A 199 20.47 -4.40 20.91
N ALA A 200 19.84 -5.46 21.40
CA ALA A 200 19.45 -5.59 22.80
C ALA A 200 20.66 -5.74 23.76
N ALA A 201 21.68 -6.50 23.33
CA ALA A 201 22.94 -6.64 24.06
C ALA A 201 23.72 -5.30 24.14
N ALA A 202 23.77 -4.54 23.03
CA ALA A 202 24.42 -3.23 23.01
C ALA A 202 23.70 -2.21 23.91
N ALA A 203 22.36 -2.19 23.93
CA ALA A 203 21.58 -1.34 24.81
C ALA A 203 21.69 -1.70 26.29
N GLN A 204 21.93 -2.97 26.60
CA GLN A 204 22.20 -3.42 27.98
C GLN A 204 23.63 -3.08 28.43
N ALA A 205 24.62 -3.15 27.51
CA ALA A 205 26.00 -2.76 27.80
C ALA A 205 26.11 -1.24 28.08
N GLU A 206 25.34 -0.42 27.37
CA GLU A 206 25.32 1.04 27.56
C GLU A 206 24.64 1.44 28.88
N ARG A 207 23.70 0.63 29.40
CA ARG A 207 23.07 0.84 30.71
C ARG A 207 23.90 0.31 31.90
N ALA A 208 24.91 -0.50 31.65
CA ALA A 208 25.78 -1.11 32.65
C ALA A 208 27.10 -0.35 32.88
N ALA A 209 27.36 0.75 32.16
CA ALA A 209 28.51 1.61 32.42
C ALA A 209 28.31 2.37 33.75
N PRO A 210 29.20 2.22 34.75
CA PRO A 210 29.08 2.93 36.02
C PRO A 210 29.29 4.42 35.79
N VAL A 211 28.33 5.21 36.23
CA VAL A 211 28.45 6.66 36.32
C VAL A 211 29.58 6.97 37.30
N ALA A 212 30.75 7.31 36.82
CA ALA A 212 31.83 7.85 37.64
C ALA A 212 31.40 9.22 38.17
N ALA A 213 31.28 9.31 39.48
CA ALA A 213 30.97 10.55 40.19
C ALA A 213 32.07 11.61 39.90
N PRO A 214 31.72 12.87 39.71
CA PRO A 214 32.73 13.94 39.63
C PRO A 214 33.26 14.23 41.03
N GLU A 215 34.54 13.98 41.21
CA GLU A 215 35.34 14.28 42.38
C GLU A 215 35.43 15.79 42.55
N ALA A 216 35.23 16.25 43.78
CA ALA A 216 35.21 17.62 44.23
C ALA A 216 36.57 18.35 43.99
N ALA A 217 36.56 19.50 43.37
CA ALA A 217 37.69 20.40 43.35
C ALA A 217 37.63 21.36 44.56
N PRO A 218 38.77 21.65 45.20
CA PRO A 218 38.83 22.42 46.46
C PRO A 218 38.74 23.95 46.27
N ALA A 219 38.11 24.54 47.25
CA ALA A 219 38.01 25.98 47.44
C ALA A 219 39.38 26.69 47.48
N LYS A 220 39.52 27.80 46.78
CA LYS A 220 40.55 28.83 47.06
C LYS A 220 39.88 30.16 47.43
N LYS A 221 40.34 30.60 48.61
CA LYS A 221 40.01 31.77 49.38
C LYS A 221 40.20 33.10 48.63
N GLU A 222 39.36 34.00 49.07
CA GLU A 222 39.45 35.47 49.14
C GLU A 222 40.82 36.11 48.87
N GLU A 223 40.80 37.23 48.17
CA GLU A 223 41.40 38.43 48.73
C GLU A 223 40.76 39.71 48.15
N LYS A 224 40.43 40.61 49.10
CA LYS A 224 39.96 42.00 48.93
C LYS A 224 41.06 42.83 48.32
N LYS A 225 40.71 43.88 47.53
CA LYS A 225 41.16 45.29 47.68
C LYS A 225 40.39 46.18 46.70
N LYS A 226 39.61 47.01 47.28
CA LYS A 226 39.62 48.54 47.29
C LYS A 226 40.31 49.23 46.10
N LYS A 227 39.56 49.88 45.22
CA LYS A 227 39.43 51.33 45.13
C LYS A 227 38.25 51.63 44.19
#